data_d9dc20174e3dfa2633c98bb4aff9e4e1
#
_entry.id   d9dc20174e3dfa2633c98bb4aff9e4e1
#
_cell.length_a   1.000
_cell.length_b   1.000
_cell.length_c   1.000
_cell.angle_alpha   90.00
_cell.angle_beta   90.00
_cell.angle_gamma   90.00
#
_symmetry.space_group_name_H-M   'P 1'
#
loop_
_entity.id
_entity.type
_entity.pdbx_description
1 polymer ?
#
loop_
_entity_poly.entity_id
_entity_poly.type
_entity_poly.pdbx_seq_one_letter_code
_entity_poly.pdbx_strand_id
1 'polypeptide(L)'
;MLNWKWYKEFAKFCNIIRGFLFELYLFEKILFIMVKVNKLGVILEKTNLVFENEGVLNPAVIREGDSVHIFYRAVSKGNYSTIGYCRLNGPVELEERATSPIIVSEFDYESHGVEDPRIVKIDDLYYISYTAYDGLNALGCLAVSSDLVHFEKKGVIVPKISYEKFIELTKEKGIIKNKYYRMNQHEAVIEKDHDKLLLWDKNVVFFPRRINGGLCFMHRIKPGIQIVTGIKELEDLTPEFWEDYLTNLDQFILLDPKYDHERNYIGGGCPPIETEHGWLTIYHGVHESVNGYVYCACVALLDLDDPTKEIARLPYGLFQPDQDWEITGYVRNVCFPSGAVVFDDTLYIYYGAADERIACAAVNMNELLQELLSNTK
;
A
#
# COMPACT_ATOMS: atom_id res chain seq x y z
N MET A 1 57.25 -35.68 18.82
CA MET A 1 56.95 -34.29 18.33
C MET A 1 55.59 -34.32 17.60
N LEU A 2 54.51 -34.05 18.34
CA LEU A 2 53.19 -33.97 17.74
C LEU A 2 53.12 -32.74 16.84
N ASN A 3 52.66 -32.94 15.62
CA ASN A 3 52.73 -32.04 14.49
C ASN A 3 51.92 -30.75 14.75
N TRP A 4 52.62 -29.66 15.11
CA TRP A 4 52.08 -28.31 15.34
C TRP A 4 51.23 -27.79 14.17
N LYS A 5 51.44 -28.33 12.97
CA LYS A 5 50.69 -28.01 11.78
C LYS A 5 49.28 -28.59 11.83
N TRP A 6 49.11 -29.80 12.37
CA TRP A 6 47.82 -30.46 12.58
C TRP A 6 46.96 -29.73 13.60
N TYR A 7 47.58 -29.20 14.68
CA TYR A 7 46.87 -28.43 15.71
C TYR A 7 46.33 -27.10 15.18
N LYS A 8 47.05 -26.41 14.29
CA LYS A 8 46.60 -25.16 13.66
C LYS A 8 45.45 -25.37 12.67
N GLU A 9 45.49 -26.45 11.89
CA GLU A 9 44.39 -26.79 10.96
C GLU A 9 43.12 -27.22 11.72
N PHE A 10 43.27 -27.99 12.81
CA PHE A 10 42.15 -28.39 13.65
C PHE A 10 41.51 -27.20 14.36
N ALA A 11 42.30 -26.24 14.84
CA ALA A 11 41.81 -25.01 15.45
C ALA A 11 41.08 -24.12 14.45
N LYS A 12 41.51 -24.03 13.19
CA LYS A 12 40.79 -23.34 12.11
C LYS A 12 39.48 -24.01 11.80
N PHE A 13 39.45 -25.33 11.71
CA PHE A 13 38.25 -26.11 11.47
C PHE A 13 37.20 -25.94 12.60
N CYS A 14 37.64 -25.94 13.86
CA CYS A 14 36.77 -25.67 15.00
C CYS A 14 36.21 -24.25 14.99
N ASN A 15 36.97 -23.25 14.55
CA ASN A 15 36.48 -21.86 14.42
C ASN A 15 35.48 -21.70 13.28
N ILE A 16 35.66 -22.40 12.17
CA ILE A 16 34.67 -22.42 11.05
C ILE A 16 33.35 -23.07 11.50
N ILE A 17 33.44 -24.21 12.22
CA ILE A 17 32.23 -24.85 12.77
C ILE A 17 31.52 -23.97 13.81
N ARG A 18 32.29 -23.31 14.70
CA ARG A 18 31.70 -22.35 15.66
C ARG A 18 31.03 -21.19 14.96
N GLY A 19 31.59 -20.61 13.89
CA GLY A 19 31.00 -19.59 13.08
C GLY A 19 29.69 -20.06 12.44
N PHE A 20 29.70 -21.23 11.83
CA PHE A 20 28.53 -21.83 11.20
C PHE A 20 27.39 -22.17 12.21
N LEU A 21 27.72 -22.70 13.37
CA LEU A 21 26.77 -22.96 14.46
C LEU A 21 26.23 -21.67 15.08
N PHE A 22 27.01 -20.61 15.13
CA PHE A 22 26.56 -19.29 15.60
C PHE A 22 25.63 -18.63 14.57
N GLU A 23 25.92 -18.74 13.28
CA GLU A 23 25.02 -18.27 12.21
C GLU A 23 23.72 -19.08 12.16
N LEU A 24 23.78 -20.42 12.33
CA LEU A 24 22.60 -21.28 12.45
C LEU A 24 21.76 -20.91 13.69
N TYR A 25 22.38 -20.67 14.82
CA TYR A 25 21.71 -20.24 16.05
C TYR A 25 21.07 -18.84 15.90
N LEU A 26 21.73 -17.91 15.23
CA LEU A 26 21.18 -16.61 14.87
C LEU A 26 20.03 -16.77 13.86
N PHE A 27 20.19 -17.63 12.87
CA PHE A 27 19.15 -17.91 11.88
C PHE A 27 17.91 -18.58 12.53
N GLU A 28 18.10 -19.55 13.44
CA GLU A 28 16.99 -20.13 14.22
C GLU A 28 16.35 -19.10 15.15
N LYS A 29 17.12 -18.21 15.81
CA LYS A 29 16.55 -17.12 16.61
C LYS A 29 15.79 -16.11 15.75
N ILE A 30 16.28 -15.76 14.58
CA ILE A 30 15.60 -14.87 13.63
C ILE A 30 14.32 -15.52 13.12
N LEU A 31 14.33 -16.81 12.80
CA LEU A 31 13.11 -17.57 12.41
C LEU A 31 12.09 -17.69 13.55
N PHE A 32 12.53 -17.66 14.81
CA PHE A 32 11.66 -17.73 15.99
C PHE A 32 11.05 -16.36 16.37
N ILE A 33 11.49 -15.28 15.73
CA ILE A 33 11.07 -13.89 16.04
C ILE A 33 10.14 -13.34 14.95
N MET A 34 10.13 -13.90 13.73
CA MET A 34 9.26 -13.40 12.67
C MET A 34 7.78 -13.71 12.98
N VAL A 35 6.95 -12.67 12.91
CA VAL A 35 5.50 -12.82 13.06
C VAL A 35 4.96 -13.82 12.04
N LYS A 36 4.18 -14.79 12.54
CA LYS A 36 3.57 -15.80 11.70
C LYS A 36 2.35 -15.24 10.98
N VAL A 37 2.42 -15.22 9.66
CA VAL A 37 1.29 -14.90 8.78
C VAL A 37 0.66 -16.19 8.25
N ASN A 38 -0.66 -16.30 8.40
CA ASN A 38 -1.43 -17.40 7.86
C ASN A 38 -2.19 -16.94 6.60
N LYS A 39 -1.79 -17.38 5.41
CA LYS A 39 -2.49 -17.11 4.16
C LYS A 39 -3.73 -18.00 4.05
N LEU A 40 -4.91 -17.39 4.07
CA LEU A 40 -6.20 -18.07 4.10
C LEU A 40 -6.67 -18.51 2.70
N GLY A 41 -6.00 -17.99 1.65
CA GLY A 41 -6.30 -18.32 0.25
C GLY A 41 -7.12 -17.24 -0.44
N VAL A 42 -7.57 -17.59 -1.65
CA VAL A 42 -8.38 -16.72 -2.50
C VAL A 42 -9.81 -16.68 -1.98
N ILE A 43 -10.36 -15.46 -1.81
CA ILE A 43 -11.73 -15.24 -1.37
C ILE A 43 -12.64 -14.72 -2.48
N LEU A 44 -12.07 -14.09 -3.51
CA LEU A 44 -12.82 -13.60 -4.66
C LEU A 44 -12.03 -13.78 -5.96
N GLU A 45 -12.70 -14.36 -6.96
CA GLU A 45 -12.19 -14.50 -8.33
C GLU A 45 -13.12 -13.82 -9.33
N LYS A 46 -12.60 -13.52 -10.53
CA LYS A 46 -13.38 -13.02 -11.64
C LYS A 46 -14.58 -13.93 -11.98
N THR A 47 -15.59 -13.33 -12.56
CA THR A 47 -16.80 -14.05 -13.00
C THR A 47 -17.03 -13.85 -14.50
N ASN A 48 -18.16 -14.36 -15.02
CA ASN A 48 -18.58 -14.09 -16.39
C ASN A 48 -19.35 -12.76 -16.55
N LEU A 49 -19.50 -11.98 -15.46
CA LEU A 49 -20.10 -10.64 -15.53
C LEU A 49 -19.16 -9.71 -16.29
N VAL A 50 -19.69 -8.95 -17.23
CA VAL A 50 -18.91 -8.15 -18.18
C VAL A 50 -17.91 -7.19 -17.48
N PHE A 51 -18.31 -6.59 -16.36
CA PHE A 51 -17.50 -5.59 -15.67
C PHE A 51 -16.31 -6.17 -14.88
N GLU A 52 -16.27 -7.50 -14.65
CA GLU A 52 -15.24 -8.16 -13.83
C GLU A 52 -14.70 -9.47 -14.46
N ASN A 53 -14.86 -9.62 -15.77
CA ASN A 53 -14.51 -10.89 -16.45
C ASN A 53 -13.01 -11.07 -16.74
N GLU A 54 -12.19 -10.05 -16.54
CA GLU A 54 -10.74 -10.15 -16.69
C GLU A 54 -10.02 -10.24 -15.34
N GLY A 55 -10.56 -9.62 -14.28
CA GLY A 55 -9.96 -9.67 -12.95
C GLY A 55 -10.76 -8.97 -11.87
N VAL A 56 -10.49 -9.32 -10.61
CA VAL A 56 -10.97 -8.65 -9.40
C VAL A 56 -9.80 -8.53 -8.43
N LEU A 57 -9.43 -7.31 -8.02
CA LEU A 57 -8.19 -7.07 -7.28
C LEU A 57 -8.27 -5.83 -6.38
N ASN A 58 -7.24 -5.64 -5.56
CA ASN A 58 -6.98 -4.44 -4.77
C ASN A 58 -8.20 -3.96 -3.95
N PRO A 59 -8.69 -4.76 -3.00
CA PRO A 59 -9.92 -4.48 -2.28
C PRO A 59 -9.78 -3.39 -1.23
N ALA A 60 -10.67 -2.39 -1.24
CA ALA A 60 -10.96 -1.55 -0.08
C ALA A 60 -11.91 -2.30 0.85
N VAL A 61 -11.66 -2.26 2.15
CA VAL A 61 -12.41 -3.07 3.10
C VAL A 61 -12.81 -2.25 4.32
N ILE A 62 -14.07 -2.38 4.73
CA ILE A 62 -14.56 -1.80 5.98
C ILE A 62 -15.47 -2.77 6.71
N ARG A 63 -15.34 -2.82 8.04
CA ARG A 63 -16.13 -3.68 8.91
C ARG A 63 -17.25 -2.88 9.56
N GLU A 64 -18.49 -3.41 9.48
CA GLU A 64 -19.66 -2.93 10.21
C GLU A 64 -20.29 -4.10 10.97
N GLY A 65 -20.07 -4.14 12.28
CA GLY A 65 -20.47 -5.29 13.12
C GLY A 65 -19.72 -6.56 12.73
N ASP A 66 -20.46 -7.61 12.36
CA ASP A 66 -19.88 -8.88 11.87
C ASP A 66 -19.72 -8.92 10.35
N SER A 67 -20.27 -7.92 9.64
CA SER A 67 -20.18 -7.83 8.19
C SER A 67 -18.88 -7.12 7.76
N VAL A 68 -18.27 -7.63 6.70
CA VAL A 68 -17.14 -7.00 6.04
C VAL A 68 -17.55 -6.59 4.63
N HIS A 69 -17.58 -5.29 4.38
CA HIS A 69 -17.89 -4.72 3.08
C HIS A 69 -16.61 -4.56 2.27
N ILE A 70 -16.60 -5.11 1.07
CA ILE A 70 -15.45 -5.09 0.16
C ILE A 70 -15.82 -4.36 -1.12
N PHE A 71 -15.07 -3.29 -1.42
CA PHE A 71 -15.13 -2.55 -2.67
C PHE A 71 -13.84 -2.88 -3.43
N TYR A 72 -13.94 -3.43 -4.63
CA TYR A 72 -12.77 -3.95 -5.33
C TYR A 72 -12.67 -3.41 -6.75
N ARG A 73 -11.44 -3.29 -7.23
CA ARG A 73 -11.21 -3.03 -8.64
C ARG A 73 -11.67 -4.23 -9.44
N ALA A 74 -12.68 -4.01 -10.27
CA ALA A 74 -13.25 -4.97 -11.20
C ALA A 74 -12.80 -4.61 -12.62
N VAL A 75 -12.14 -5.55 -13.29
CA VAL A 75 -11.52 -5.33 -14.61
C VAL A 75 -12.30 -6.04 -15.69
N SER A 76 -12.67 -5.29 -16.69
CA SER A 76 -13.30 -5.79 -17.93
C SER A 76 -12.30 -5.75 -19.09
N LYS A 77 -12.72 -6.28 -20.24
CA LYS A 77 -11.94 -6.34 -21.46
C LYS A 77 -11.32 -4.98 -21.83
N GLY A 78 -10.03 -5.00 -22.15
CA GLY A 78 -9.26 -3.80 -22.50
C GLY A 78 -8.68 -3.07 -21.29
N ASN A 79 -8.60 -3.75 -20.13
CA ASN A 79 -8.14 -3.21 -18.86
C ASN A 79 -8.96 -2.01 -18.35
N TYR A 80 -10.25 -1.96 -18.72
CA TYR A 80 -11.17 -0.95 -18.23
C TYR A 80 -11.65 -1.33 -16.83
N SER A 81 -11.49 -0.40 -15.88
CA SER A 81 -11.74 -0.67 -14.45
C SER A 81 -12.97 0.06 -13.93
N THR A 82 -13.73 -0.62 -13.09
CA THR A 82 -14.82 -0.09 -12.27
C THR A 82 -14.67 -0.60 -10.84
N ILE A 83 -15.48 -0.10 -9.90
CA ILE A 83 -15.50 -0.62 -8.54
C ILE A 83 -16.68 -1.55 -8.37
N GLY A 84 -16.38 -2.84 -8.13
CA GLY A 84 -17.34 -3.85 -7.73
C GLY A 84 -17.55 -3.87 -6.22
N TYR A 85 -18.55 -4.62 -5.77
CA TYR A 85 -18.88 -4.74 -4.36
C TYR A 85 -19.24 -6.18 -3.99
N CYS A 86 -18.82 -6.60 -2.81
CA CYS A 86 -19.34 -7.78 -2.13
C CYS A 86 -19.35 -7.57 -0.61
N ARG A 87 -20.10 -8.44 0.09
CA ARG A 87 -20.16 -8.48 1.55
C ARG A 87 -19.84 -9.87 2.04
N LEU A 88 -19.02 -9.93 3.09
CA LEU A 88 -18.73 -11.16 3.80
C LEU A 88 -19.47 -11.18 5.13
N ASN A 89 -19.84 -12.37 5.59
CA ASN A 89 -20.20 -12.66 6.95
C ASN A 89 -18.94 -13.13 7.70
N GLY A 90 -18.51 -12.36 8.70
CA GLY A 90 -17.17 -12.54 9.27
C GLY A 90 -16.07 -12.24 8.27
N PRO A 91 -14.82 -12.69 8.52
CA PRO A 91 -13.65 -12.22 7.75
C PRO A 91 -13.49 -12.87 6.37
N VAL A 92 -14.13 -14.00 6.05
CA VAL A 92 -13.82 -14.75 4.82
C VAL A 92 -15.03 -15.37 4.10
N GLU A 93 -16.20 -15.44 4.75
CA GLU A 93 -17.36 -16.12 4.18
C GLU A 93 -18.16 -15.19 3.26
N LEU A 94 -18.13 -15.43 1.94
CA LEU A 94 -18.88 -14.61 0.97
C LEU A 94 -20.38 -14.80 1.16
N GLU A 95 -21.10 -13.73 1.51
CA GLU A 95 -22.55 -13.70 1.71
C GLU A 95 -23.29 -13.10 0.50
N GLU A 96 -22.76 -12.00 -0.04
CA GLU A 96 -23.38 -11.25 -1.13
C GLU A 96 -22.36 -10.73 -2.11
N ARG A 97 -22.69 -10.70 -3.40
CA ARG A 97 -21.88 -10.07 -4.45
C ARG A 97 -22.78 -9.33 -5.42
N ALA A 98 -22.47 -8.07 -5.66
CA ALA A 98 -23.21 -7.24 -6.62
C ALA A 98 -23.02 -7.77 -8.05
N THR A 99 -24.07 -7.65 -8.86
CA THR A 99 -24.04 -8.08 -10.27
C THR A 99 -23.75 -6.92 -11.25
N SER A 100 -23.53 -5.72 -10.71
CA SER A 100 -23.15 -4.51 -11.43
C SER A 100 -22.17 -3.70 -10.60
N PRO A 101 -21.31 -2.87 -11.23
CA PRO A 101 -20.39 -2.03 -10.49
C PRO A 101 -21.13 -0.96 -9.67
N ILE A 102 -20.52 -0.56 -8.53
CA ILE A 102 -21.08 0.46 -7.64
C ILE A 102 -20.51 1.87 -7.94
N ILE A 103 -19.27 1.95 -8.47
CA ILE A 103 -18.69 3.20 -8.95
C ILE A 103 -18.13 2.96 -10.35
N VAL A 104 -18.52 3.82 -11.28
CA VAL A 104 -18.12 3.78 -12.69
C VAL A 104 -17.48 5.11 -13.09
N SER A 105 -16.83 5.16 -14.26
CA SER A 105 -16.32 6.41 -14.83
C SER A 105 -17.44 7.39 -15.12
N GLU A 106 -17.23 8.66 -14.78
CA GLU A 106 -18.17 9.77 -15.02
C GLU A 106 -17.46 10.98 -15.65
N PHE A 107 -16.15 11.10 -15.48
CA PHE A 107 -15.36 12.24 -15.93
C PHE A 107 -14.29 11.83 -16.95
N ASP A 108 -13.84 12.76 -17.77
CA ASP A 108 -12.82 12.53 -18.81
C ASP A 108 -11.51 11.95 -18.21
N TYR A 109 -11.13 12.40 -17.01
CA TYR A 109 -9.94 11.90 -16.32
C TYR A 109 -10.11 10.48 -15.75
N GLU A 110 -11.29 9.85 -15.92
CA GLU A 110 -11.59 8.46 -15.58
C GLU A 110 -11.85 7.60 -16.82
N SER A 111 -11.58 8.11 -18.04
CA SER A 111 -12.03 7.48 -19.28
C SER A 111 -11.53 6.06 -19.51
N HIS A 112 -10.46 5.63 -18.82
CA HIS A 112 -9.96 4.23 -18.80
C HIS A 112 -10.28 3.51 -17.49
N GLY A 113 -10.90 4.18 -16.53
CA GLY A 113 -11.48 3.55 -15.36
C GLY A 113 -11.20 4.21 -14.02
N VAL A 114 -11.82 3.62 -13.02
CA VAL A 114 -11.64 3.90 -11.58
C VAL A 114 -10.97 2.69 -10.93
N GLU A 115 -9.86 2.90 -10.26
CA GLU A 115 -8.93 1.84 -9.85
C GLU A 115 -8.62 1.91 -8.35
N ASP A 116 -8.23 0.78 -7.78
CA ASP A 116 -7.53 0.66 -6.49
C ASP A 116 -8.19 1.45 -5.35
N PRO A 117 -9.42 1.13 -4.95
CA PRO A 117 -10.13 1.85 -3.90
C PRO A 117 -9.48 1.67 -2.52
N ARG A 118 -9.70 2.65 -1.62
CA ARG A 118 -9.45 2.58 -0.17
C ARG A 118 -10.62 3.21 0.55
N ILE A 119 -11.09 2.63 1.63
CA ILE A 119 -12.27 3.14 2.34
C ILE A 119 -12.02 3.30 3.83
N VAL A 120 -12.49 4.41 4.38
CA VAL A 120 -12.55 4.68 5.82
C VAL A 120 -13.88 5.32 6.18
N LYS A 121 -14.24 5.27 7.46
CA LYS A 121 -15.32 6.08 8.02
C LYS A 121 -14.71 7.20 8.84
N ILE A 122 -15.04 8.44 8.50
CA ILE A 122 -14.64 9.63 9.25
C ILE A 122 -15.91 10.36 9.64
N ASP A 123 -16.08 10.60 10.93
CA ASP A 123 -17.32 11.12 11.48
C ASP A 123 -18.51 10.20 11.05
N ASP A 124 -19.51 10.72 10.36
CA ASP A 124 -20.69 9.97 9.92
C ASP A 124 -20.64 9.58 8.42
N LEU A 125 -19.52 9.81 7.73
CA LEU A 125 -19.37 9.57 6.30
C LEU A 125 -18.30 8.54 6.00
N TYR A 126 -18.55 7.74 4.96
CA TYR A 126 -17.56 6.85 4.35
C TYR A 126 -16.81 7.59 3.25
N TYR A 127 -15.50 7.64 3.34
CA TYR A 127 -14.59 8.21 2.37
C TYR A 127 -13.96 7.08 1.57
N ILE A 128 -14.28 6.98 0.28
CA ILE A 128 -13.63 6.04 -0.63
C ILE A 128 -12.72 6.80 -1.57
N SER A 129 -11.41 6.68 -1.37
CA SER A 129 -10.42 7.19 -2.30
C SER A 129 -10.16 6.14 -3.38
N TYR A 130 -9.86 6.59 -4.60
CA TYR A 130 -9.56 5.73 -5.73
C TYR A 130 -8.55 6.41 -6.68
N THR A 131 -8.03 5.68 -7.62
CA THR A 131 -7.20 6.22 -8.69
C THR A 131 -8.07 6.37 -9.95
N ALA A 132 -8.20 7.59 -10.45
CA ALA A 132 -8.76 7.87 -11.76
C ALA A 132 -7.69 7.65 -12.83
N TYR A 133 -8.01 6.92 -13.89
CA TYR A 133 -7.09 6.64 -14.99
C TYR A 133 -7.73 7.00 -16.33
N ASP A 134 -7.06 7.82 -17.13
CA ASP A 134 -7.52 8.26 -18.45
C ASP A 134 -6.79 7.59 -19.63
N GLY A 135 -5.95 6.59 -19.33
CA GLY A 135 -5.07 5.92 -20.29
C GLY A 135 -3.66 6.50 -20.33
N LEU A 136 -3.44 7.68 -19.73
CA LEU A 136 -2.16 8.36 -19.65
C LEU A 136 -1.84 8.79 -18.21
N ASN A 137 -2.80 9.40 -17.52
CA ASN A 137 -2.63 9.98 -16.19
C ASN A 137 -3.31 9.13 -15.12
N ALA A 138 -2.66 9.01 -13.95
CA ALA A 138 -3.16 8.30 -12.79
C ALA A 138 -3.21 9.25 -11.58
N LEU A 139 -4.42 9.68 -11.18
CA LEU A 139 -4.65 10.71 -10.18
C LEU A 139 -5.53 10.20 -9.04
N GLY A 140 -5.16 10.54 -7.80
CA GLY A 140 -5.94 10.24 -6.61
C GLY A 140 -7.23 11.05 -6.55
N CYS A 141 -8.34 10.35 -6.42
CA CYS A 141 -9.69 10.90 -6.34
C CYS A 141 -10.40 10.45 -5.07
N LEU A 142 -11.52 11.11 -4.77
CA LEU A 142 -12.36 10.79 -3.63
C LEU A 142 -13.83 10.75 -4.03
N ALA A 143 -14.57 9.81 -3.45
CA ALA A 143 -16.02 9.85 -3.34
C ALA A 143 -16.46 9.64 -1.89
N VAL A 144 -17.62 10.11 -1.51
CA VAL A 144 -18.18 9.98 -0.16
C VAL A 144 -19.55 9.34 -0.18
N SER A 145 -19.89 8.65 0.90
CA SER A 145 -21.20 7.99 1.06
C SER A 145 -21.64 8.05 2.52
N SER A 146 -22.94 8.07 2.77
CA SER A 146 -23.53 7.88 4.11
C SER A 146 -24.05 6.47 4.34
N ASP A 147 -24.14 5.63 3.29
CA ASP A 147 -24.87 4.36 3.32
C ASP A 147 -24.14 3.17 2.68
N LEU A 148 -22.90 3.37 2.17
CA LEU A 148 -22.10 2.38 1.42
C LEU A 148 -22.71 1.94 0.07
N VAL A 149 -23.77 2.59 -0.37
CA VAL A 149 -24.51 2.27 -1.61
C VAL A 149 -24.43 3.41 -2.62
N HIS A 150 -24.68 4.63 -2.16
CA HIS A 150 -24.68 5.82 -2.99
C HIS A 150 -23.43 6.65 -2.72
N PHE A 151 -22.56 6.77 -3.70
CA PHE A 151 -21.31 7.50 -3.62
C PHE A 151 -21.35 8.78 -4.43
N GLU A 152 -21.12 9.92 -3.78
CA GLU A 152 -20.95 11.22 -4.42
C GLU A 152 -19.47 11.49 -4.67
N LYS A 153 -19.07 11.63 -5.94
CA LYS A 153 -17.69 11.93 -6.31
C LYS A 153 -17.32 13.37 -5.97
N LYS A 154 -16.19 13.53 -5.29
CA LYS A 154 -15.61 14.84 -4.94
C LYS A 154 -14.50 15.27 -5.90
N GLY A 155 -14.10 14.39 -6.83
CA GLY A 155 -13.09 14.66 -7.85
C GLY A 155 -11.65 14.40 -7.40
N VAL A 156 -10.72 15.00 -8.12
CA VAL A 156 -9.27 14.85 -7.90
C VAL A 156 -8.85 15.64 -6.66
N ILE A 157 -8.17 14.99 -5.72
CA ILE A 157 -7.72 15.56 -4.45
C ILE A 157 -6.19 15.60 -4.32
N VAL A 158 -5.46 15.26 -5.36
CA VAL A 158 -3.98 15.33 -5.46
C VAL A 158 -3.56 16.44 -6.43
N PRO A 159 -2.27 16.85 -6.46
CA PRO A 159 -1.84 17.92 -7.35
C PRO A 159 -2.02 17.57 -8.83
N LYS A 160 -2.64 18.48 -9.60
CA LYS A 160 -2.79 18.38 -11.05
C LYS A 160 -1.74 19.23 -11.76
N ILE A 161 -0.50 18.77 -11.76
CA ILE A 161 0.63 19.47 -12.39
C ILE A 161 1.40 18.55 -13.32
N SER A 162 2.14 19.12 -14.29
CA SER A 162 3.03 18.34 -15.13
C SER A 162 4.30 17.91 -14.39
N TYR A 163 5.00 16.92 -14.93
CA TYR A 163 6.31 16.51 -14.41
C TYR A 163 7.34 17.65 -14.49
N GLU A 164 7.29 18.51 -15.52
CA GLU A 164 8.17 19.67 -15.62
C GLU A 164 7.93 20.66 -14.47
N LYS A 165 6.66 20.96 -14.16
CA LYS A 165 6.32 21.85 -13.04
C LYS A 165 6.74 21.25 -11.70
N PHE A 166 6.55 19.94 -11.50
CA PHE A 166 7.05 19.22 -10.33
C PHE A 166 8.57 19.37 -10.18
N ILE A 167 9.31 19.17 -11.28
CA ILE A 167 10.77 19.31 -11.30
C ILE A 167 11.19 20.75 -10.98
N GLU A 168 10.50 21.75 -11.55
CA GLU A 168 10.75 23.16 -11.27
C GLU A 168 10.61 23.47 -9.77
N LEU A 169 9.45 23.13 -9.18
CA LEU A 169 9.15 23.39 -7.76
C LEU A 169 10.14 22.71 -6.80
N THR A 170 10.54 21.49 -7.13
CA THR A 170 11.40 20.68 -6.26
C THR A 170 12.89 20.98 -6.41
N LYS A 171 13.30 21.55 -7.54
CA LYS A 171 14.72 21.87 -7.85
C LYS A 171 15.21 23.11 -7.10
N GLU A 172 14.37 24.11 -6.89
CA GLU A 172 14.78 25.44 -6.38
C GLU A 172 15.40 25.38 -4.97
N LYS A 173 14.99 24.45 -4.12
CA LYS A 173 15.49 24.33 -2.74
C LYS A 173 16.58 23.27 -2.55
N GLY A 174 16.87 22.46 -3.54
CA GLY A 174 17.92 21.43 -3.47
C GLY A 174 17.69 20.31 -2.43
N ILE A 175 16.47 20.22 -1.92
CA ILE A 175 16.12 19.49 -0.71
C ILE A 175 15.69 18.05 -1.02
N ILE A 176 15.10 17.82 -2.21
CA ILE A 176 14.65 16.48 -2.58
C ILE A 176 15.83 15.57 -2.84
N LYS A 177 15.80 14.41 -2.18
CA LYS A 177 16.75 13.34 -2.46
C LYS A 177 16.79 13.08 -3.96
N ASN A 178 17.98 13.02 -4.53
CA ASN A 178 18.20 12.80 -5.96
C ASN A 178 17.37 11.66 -6.58
N LYS A 179 16.92 10.68 -5.77
CA LYS A 179 16.11 9.56 -6.22
C LYS A 179 14.68 9.97 -6.65
N TYR A 180 14.05 10.92 -5.94
CA TYR A 180 12.72 11.43 -6.32
C TYR A 180 12.80 12.12 -7.67
N TYR A 181 13.77 13.01 -7.83
CA TYR A 181 14.01 13.70 -9.07
C TYR A 181 14.25 12.73 -10.23
N ARG A 182 15.18 11.77 -10.08
CA ARG A 182 15.53 10.81 -11.13
C ARG A 182 14.37 9.92 -11.53
N MET A 183 13.60 9.42 -10.56
CA MET A 183 12.49 8.51 -10.83
C MET A 183 11.38 9.21 -11.60
N ASN A 184 10.99 10.41 -11.18
CA ASN A 184 9.93 11.15 -11.85
C ASN A 184 10.40 11.75 -13.20
N GLN A 185 11.69 12.14 -13.33
CA GLN A 185 12.25 12.52 -14.61
C GLN A 185 12.27 11.37 -15.62
N HIS A 186 12.56 10.15 -15.17
CA HIS A 186 12.57 8.97 -16.04
C HIS A 186 11.17 8.65 -16.56
N GLU A 187 10.14 8.73 -15.73
CA GLU A 187 8.75 8.54 -16.15
C GLU A 187 8.32 9.60 -17.17
N ALA A 188 8.70 10.87 -16.98
CA ALA A 188 8.42 11.95 -17.93
C ALA A 188 9.05 11.72 -19.31
N VAL A 189 10.20 11.06 -19.40
CA VAL A 189 10.93 10.85 -20.70
C VAL A 189 10.37 9.68 -21.49
N ILE A 190 9.74 8.69 -20.84
CA ILE A 190 9.26 7.47 -21.51
C ILE A 190 7.98 7.70 -22.32
N GLU A 191 7.12 8.62 -21.88
CA GLU A 191 5.82 8.85 -22.49
C GLU A 191 5.91 9.81 -23.70
N LYS A 192 5.19 9.48 -24.77
CA LYS A 192 5.25 10.21 -26.05
C LYS A 192 4.47 11.54 -26.07
N ASP A 193 3.51 11.71 -25.17
CA ASP A 193 2.61 12.89 -25.09
C ASP A 193 2.99 13.79 -23.89
N HIS A 194 4.21 14.29 -23.86
CA HIS A 194 4.77 15.09 -22.76
C HIS A 194 3.88 16.25 -22.31
N ASP A 195 3.25 16.96 -23.24
CA ASP A 195 2.44 18.16 -22.94
C ASP A 195 1.15 17.86 -22.15
N LYS A 196 0.72 16.59 -22.12
CA LYS A 196 -0.50 16.14 -21.42
C LYS A 196 -0.23 15.30 -20.21
N LEU A 197 1.03 14.90 -19.98
CA LEU A 197 1.40 14.02 -18.90
C LEU A 197 1.45 14.77 -17.58
N LEU A 198 0.57 14.39 -16.65
CA LEU A 198 0.55 14.89 -15.28
C LEU A 198 1.39 14.01 -14.36
N LEU A 199 1.89 14.61 -13.29
CA LEU A 199 2.54 13.87 -12.20
C LEU A 199 1.61 12.79 -11.66
N TRP A 200 2.03 11.53 -11.74
CA TRP A 200 1.27 10.43 -11.17
C TRP A 200 1.30 10.49 -9.64
N ASP A 201 0.14 10.71 -9.07
CA ASP A 201 -0.05 10.74 -7.63
C ASP A 201 -1.27 9.92 -7.26
N LYS A 202 -1.05 8.76 -6.65
CA LYS A 202 -2.07 7.78 -6.34
C LYS A 202 -1.83 7.10 -4.99
N ASN A 203 -2.56 6.01 -4.71
CA ASN A 203 -2.57 5.33 -3.42
C ASN A 203 -2.93 6.28 -2.26
N VAL A 204 -3.97 7.11 -2.49
CA VAL A 204 -4.52 7.96 -1.44
C VAL A 204 -5.18 7.08 -0.38
N VAL A 205 -4.79 7.26 0.87
CA VAL A 205 -5.25 6.46 2.02
C VAL A 205 -5.53 7.38 3.19
N PHE A 206 -6.79 7.59 3.52
CA PHE A 206 -7.18 8.41 4.67
C PHE A 206 -6.96 7.67 6.00
N PHE A 207 -6.69 8.47 7.04
CA PHE A 207 -6.79 8.00 8.43
C PHE A 207 -8.26 7.95 8.84
N PRO A 208 -8.68 6.96 9.65
CA PRO A 208 -10.10 6.72 9.94
C PRO A 208 -10.70 7.70 10.97
N ARG A 209 -10.02 8.76 11.30
CA ARG A 209 -10.53 9.89 12.09
C ARG A 209 -9.74 11.16 11.82
N ARG A 210 -10.30 12.28 12.24
CA ARG A 210 -9.56 13.55 12.26
C ARG A 210 -8.42 13.50 13.28
N ILE A 211 -7.27 14.03 12.92
CA ILE A 211 -6.09 14.15 13.78
C ILE A 211 -5.87 15.65 14.03
N ASN A 212 -5.82 16.04 15.31
CA ASN A 212 -5.76 17.45 15.72
C ASN A 212 -6.85 18.33 15.07
N GLY A 213 -8.05 17.75 14.85
CA GLY A 213 -9.20 18.42 14.23
C GLY A 213 -9.17 18.52 12.70
N GLY A 214 -8.13 18.00 12.05
CA GLY A 214 -7.98 18.02 10.58
C GLY A 214 -8.10 16.64 9.95
N LEU A 215 -8.43 16.60 8.65
CA LEU A 215 -8.29 15.41 7.83
C LEU A 215 -6.80 15.10 7.64
N CYS A 216 -6.50 13.81 7.58
CA CYS A 216 -5.15 13.31 7.35
C CYS A 216 -5.19 12.17 6.34
N PHE A 217 -4.31 12.19 5.36
CA PHE A 217 -4.19 11.11 4.40
C PHE A 217 -2.76 10.94 3.86
N MET A 218 -2.43 9.72 3.50
CA MET A 218 -1.22 9.38 2.75
C MET A 218 -1.51 9.41 1.25
N HIS A 219 -0.49 9.73 0.45
CA HIS A 219 -0.50 9.61 -1.00
C HIS A 219 0.88 9.23 -1.52
N ARG A 220 1.03 9.03 -2.84
CA ARG A 220 2.29 8.53 -3.37
C ARG A 220 2.75 9.25 -4.63
N ILE A 221 3.77 10.08 -4.44
CA ILE A 221 4.72 10.48 -5.49
C ILE A 221 5.96 9.60 -5.32
N LYS A 222 6.28 8.76 -6.31
CA LYS A 222 7.39 7.79 -6.20
C LYS A 222 8.73 8.48 -5.85
N PRO A 223 9.60 7.80 -5.07
CA PRO A 223 9.54 6.40 -4.62
C PRO A 223 8.91 6.19 -3.24
N GLY A 224 8.61 7.22 -2.47
CA GLY A 224 8.13 7.12 -1.09
C GLY A 224 6.64 7.38 -0.93
N ILE A 225 6.18 7.36 0.32
CA ILE A 225 4.82 7.74 0.74
C ILE A 225 4.91 9.12 1.38
N GLN A 226 4.02 10.02 0.98
CA GLN A 226 3.87 11.34 1.53
C GLN A 226 2.61 11.41 2.40
N ILE A 227 2.53 12.44 3.24
CA ILE A 227 1.39 12.65 4.13
C ILE A 227 0.89 14.10 4.03
N VAL A 228 -0.43 14.24 3.92
CA VAL A 228 -1.12 15.52 4.08
C VAL A 228 -1.75 15.54 5.46
N THR A 229 -1.51 16.61 6.22
CA THR A 229 -2.06 16.84 7.55
C THR A 229 -2.58 18.27 7.68
N GLY A 230 -3.46 18.50 8.65
CA GLY A 230 -3.85 19.87 9.04
C GLY A 230 -4.86 20.56 8.12
N ILE A 231 -5.37 19.90 7.07
CA ILE A 231 -6.51 20.39 6.29
C ILE A 231 -7.80 20.17 7.08
N LYS A 232 -8.68 21.16 7.11
CA LYS A 232 -9.96 21.03 7.81
C LYS A 232 -11.01 20.36 6.91
N GLU A 233 -11.08 20.82 5.69
CA GLU A 233 -12.02 20.33 4.67
C GLU A 233 -11.28 20.09 3.35
N LEU A 234 -11.92 19.37 2.42
CA LEU A 234 -11.31 19.04 1.11
C LEU A 234 -11.04 20.27 0.25
N GLU A 235 -11.82 21.32 0.44
CA GLU A 235 -11.69 22.60 -0.24
C GLU A 235 -10.38 23.34 0.09
N ASP A 236 -9.70 22.97 1.17
CA ASP A 236 -8.39 23.50 1.53
C ASP A 236 -7.28 23.00 0.56
N LEU A 237 -7.54 21.94 -0.21
CA LEU A 237 -6.61 21.36 -1.20
C LEU A 237 -6.58 22.19 -2.50
N THR A 238 -6.30 23.48 -2.38
CA THR A 238 -6.24 24.40 -3.52
C THR A 238 -4.96 24.22 -4.34
N PRO A 239 -4.89 24.75 -5.58
CA PRO A 239 -3.64 24.77 -6.34
C PRO A 239 -2.47 25.41 -5.57
N GLU A 240 -2.72 26.49 -4.80
CA GLU A 240 -1.71 27.18 -3.99
C GLU A 240 -1.24 26.31 -2.83
N PHE A 241 -2.14 25.55 -2.18
CA PHE A 241 -1.76 24.56 -1.17
C PHE A 241 -0.79 23.54 -1.76
N TRP A 242 -1.12 22.98 -2.93
CA TRP A 242 -0.28 21.98 -3.56
C TRP A 242 1.06 22.55 -4.06
N GLU A 243 1.10 23.79 -4.51
CA GLU A 243 2.37 24.44 -4.91
C GLU A 243 3.29 24.64 -3.70
N ASP A 244 2.78 25.10 -2.56
CA ASP A 244 3.55 25.21 -1.31
C ASP A 244 3.99 23.84 -0.78
N TYR A 245 3.07 22.88 -0.76
CA TYR A 245 3.34 21.50 -0.35
C TYR A 245 4.48 20.87 -1.16
N LEU A 246 4.42 20.95 -2.48
CA LEU A 246 5.44 20.38 -3.36
C LEU A 246 6.78 21.12 -3.27
N THR A 247 6.74 22.43 -3.06
CA THR A 247 7.96 23.24 -2.83
C THR A 247 8.69 22.80 -1.54
N ASN A 248 7.95 22.28 -0.56
CA ASN A 248 8.47 21.79 0.72
C ASN A 248 8.34 20.27 0.89
N LEU A 249 8.28 19.51 -0.20
CA LEU A 249 7.93 18.07 -0.22
C LEU A 249 8.77 17.21 0.71
N ASP A 250 10.03 17.57 0.97
CA ASP A 250 10.91 16.86 1.90
C ASP A 250 10.38 16.78 3.33
N GLN A 251 9.57 17.78 3.76
CA GLN A 251 8.95 17.83 5.08
C GLN A 251 7.73 16.90 5.19
N PHE A 252 7.19 16.50 4.04
CA PHE A 252 5.98 15.68 3.95
C PHE A 252 6.24 14.23 3.52
N ILE A 253 7.51 13.84 3.36
CA ILE A 253 7.87 12.43 3.12
C ILE A 253 7.71 11.66 4.42
N LEU A 254 6.65 10.87 4.51
CA LEU A 254 6.36 10.05 5.66
C LEU A 254 7.26 8.81 5.72
N LEU A 255 7.22 8.00 4.68
CA LEU A 255 8.02 6.79 4.54
C LEU A 255 8.81 6.85 3.24
N ASP A 256 10.10 6.55 3.35
CA ASP A 256 11.02 6.49 2.22
C ASP A 256 11.58 5.07 2.12
N PRO A 257 11.80 4.49 0.92
CA PRO A 257 12.41 3.16 0.79
C PRO A 257 13.69 3.03 1.63
N LYS A 258 13.74 2.01 2.49
CA LYS A 258 14.78 1.82 3.50
C LYS A 258 15.43 0.45 3.43
N TYR A 259 14.65 -0.58 3.13
CA TYR A 259 15.07 -1.98 3.14
C TYR A 259 15.14 -2.57 1.72
N ASP A 260 15.77 -3.73 1.56
CA ASP A 260 15.94 -4.36 0.25
C ASP A 260 14.63 -4.68 -0.46
N HIS A 261 13.61 -5.10 0.27
CA HIS A 261 12.27 -5.39 -0.25
C HIS A 261 11.47 -4.12 -0.65
N GLU A 262 12.01 -2.95 -0.38
CA GLU A 262 11.45 -1.63 -0.73
C GLU A 262 12.29 -0.91 -1.81
N ARG A 263 13.35 -1.52 -2.29
CA ARG A 263 14.44 -0.87 -3.05
C ARG A 263 13.99 0.00 -4.21
N ASN A 264 12.95 -0.42 -4.94
CA ASN A 264 12.45 0.35 -6.08
C ASN A 264 11.53 1.48 -5.62
N TYR A 265 10.47 1.17 -4.92
CA TYR A 265 9.54 2.12 -4.35
C TYR A 265 8.61 1.45 -3.32
N ILE A 266 7.87 2.29 -2.61
CA ILE A 266 6.80 1.88 -1.70
C ILE A 266 5.51 2.64 -2.02
N GLY A 267 4.38 2.20 -1.51
CA GLY A 267 3.11 2.92 -1.65
C GLY A 267 2.09 2.49 -0.62
N GLY A 268 1.16 3.40 -0.29
CA GLY A 268 0.11 3.16 0.68
C GLY A 268 -0.71 1.91 0.38
N GLY A 269 -0.97 1.12 1.39
CA GLY A 269 -1.74 -0.10 1.33
C GLY A 269 -3.11 0.06 1.96
N CYS A 270 -3.28 -0.44 3.18
CA CYS A 270 -4.53 -0.37 3.92
C CYS A 270 -4.67 0.98 4.66
N PRO A 271 -5.89 1.44 4.96
CA PRO A 271 -6.09 2.49 5.94
C PRO A 271 -5.39 2.17 7.27
N PRO A 272 -4.72 3.16 7.90
CA PRO A 272 -4.06 2.94 9.17
C PRO A 272 -5.05 2.47 10.26
N ILE A 273 -4.60 1.54 11.09
CA ILE A 273 -5.40 1.01 12.20
C ILE A 273 -4.91 1.64 13.49
N GLU A 274 -5.83 2.27 14.23
CA GLU A 274 -5.51 2.85 15.54
C GLU A 274 -5.26 1.75 16.55
N THR A 275 -4.13 1.85 17.27
CA THR A 275 -3.75 0.96 18.36
C THR A 275 -3.28 1.77 19.56
N GLU A 276 -3.16 1.17 20.74
CA GLU A 276 -2.60 1.83 21.92
C GLU A 276 -1.14 2.26 21.76
N HIS A 277 -0.44 1.71 20.76
CA HIS A 277 0.98 1.97 20.49
C HIS A 277 1.23 2.94 19.34
N GLY A 278 0.17 3.33 18.61
CA GLY A 278 0.27 4.18 17.43
C GLY A 278 -0.59 3.69 16.26
N TRP A 279 -0.42 4.30 15.09
CA TRP A 279 -1.09 3.91 13.85
C TRP A 279 -0.36 2.75 13.18
N LEU A 280 -0.95 1.56 13.23
CA LEU A 280 -0.46 0.42 12.45
C LEU A 280 -0.73 0.67 10.97
N THR A 281 0.33 0.88 10.20
CA THR A 281 0.28 1.25 8.79
C THR A 281 0.78 0.10 7.94
N ILE A 282 -0.13 -0.51 7.15
CA ILE A 282 0.19 -1.57 6.20
C ILE A 282 0.37 -0.92 4.83
N TYR A 283 1.50 -1.19 4.18
CA TYR A 283 1.85 -0.63 2.88
C TYR A 283 2.48 -1.71 2.00
N HIS A 284 2.74 -1.41 0.73
CA HIS A 284 3.46 -2.33 -0.15
C HIS A 284 4.89 -1.84 -0.42
N GLY A 285 5.83 -2.77 -0.41
CA GLY A 285 7.18 -2.59 -0.88
C GLY A 285 7.38 -3.26 -2.23
N VAL A 286 8.21 -2.67 -3.07
CA VAL A 286 8.52 -3.19 -4.41
C VAL A 286 10.02 -3.29 -4.61
N HIS A 287 10.46 -4.46 -5.04
CA HIS A 287 11.85 -4.68 -5.44
C HIS A 287 11.92 -5.50 -6.73
N GLU A 288 13.03 -5.39 -7.43
CA GLU A 288 13.28 -6.12 -8.65
C GLU A 288 13.94 -7.47 -8.34
N SER A 289 13.48 -8.51 -9.02
CA SER A 289 14.06 -9.84 -9.04
C SER A 289 14.45 -10.24 -10.45
N VAL A 290 15.11 -11.37 -10.60
CA VAL A 290 15.43 -11.94 -11.93
C VAL A 290 14.20 -12.27 -12.77
N ASN A 291 13.01 -12.37 -12.13
CA ASN A 291 11.73 -12.69 -12.75
C ASN A 291 10.78 -11.48 -12.85
N GLY A 292 11.30 -10.26 -12.69
CA GLY A 292 10.53 -9.01 -12.68
C GLY A 292 10.30 -8.46 -11.28
N TYR A 293 9.34 -7.55 -11.16
CA TYR A 293 9.02 -6.94 -9.87
C TYR A 293 8.32 -7.90 -8.93
N VAL A 294 8.65 -7.76 -7.65
CA VAL A 294 7.99 -8.45 -6.54
C VAL A 294 7.34 -7.40 -5.64
N TYR A 295 6.05 -7.55 -5.39
CA TYR A 295 5.28 -6.73 -4.46
C TYR A 295 5.04 -7.51 -3.18
N CYS A 296 5.44 -6.94 -2.06
CA CYS A 296 5.25 -7.54 -0.73
C CYS A 296 4.45 -6.62 0.20
N ALA A 297 3.75 -7.19 1.16
CA ALA A 297 3.13 -6.46 2.24
C ALA A 297 4.19 -6.07 3.27
N CYS A 298 4.16 -4.81 3.70
CA CYS A 298 5.08 -4.22 4.67
C CYS A 298 4.30 -3.54 5.79
N VAL A 299 4.93 -3.33 6.93
CA VAL A 299 4.27 -2.74 8.11
C VAL A 299 5.18 -1.74 8.80
N ALA A 300 4.58 -0.60 9.18
CA ALA A 300 5.18 0.42 10.02
C ALA A 300 4.22 0.82 11.15
N LEU A 301 4.74 1.42 12.19
CA LEU A 301 3.98 2.04 13.27
C LEU A 301 4.29 3.53 13.27
N LEU A 302 3.25 4.37 13.23
CA LEU A 302 3.37 5.83 13.28
C LEU A 302 2.87 6.34 14.63
N ASP A 303 3.35 7.51 15.04
CA ASP A 303 2.92 8.15 16.27
C ASP A 303 1.42 8.48 16.23
N LEU A 304 0.74 8.29 17.34
CA LEU A 304 -0.72 8.44 17.43
C LEU A 304 -1.19 9.89 17.31
N ASP A 305 -0.45 10.81 17.90
CA ASP A 305 -0.75 12.24 17.95
C ASP A 305 -0.11 13.02 16.78
N ASP A 306 1.03 12.53 16.32
CA ASP A 306 1.77 13.10 15.18
C ASP A 306 2.13 12.02 14.16
N PRO A 307 1.20 11.64 13.27
CA PRO A 307 1.41 10.55 12.32
C PRO A 307 2.49 10.81 11.27
N THR A 308 3.12 11.99 11.30
CA THR A 308 4.31 12.27 10.46
C THR A 308 5.56 11.56 10.99
N LYS A 309 5.50 10.97 12.19
CA LYS A 309 6.63 10.30 12.85
C LYS A 309 6.52 8.78 12.74
N GLU A 310 7.53 8.16 12.11
CA GLU A 310 7.75 6.73 12.16
C GLU A 310 8.30 6.32 13.54
N ILE A 311 7.57 5.50 14.29
CA ILE A 311 8.00 4.90 15.55
C ILE A 311 8.84 3.65 15.27
N ALA A 312 8.31 2.76 14.44
CA ALA A 312 8.92 1.47 14.12
C ALA A 312 8.56 1.02 12.71
N ARG A 313 9.38 0.13 12.14
CA ARG A 313 9.13 -0.50 10.84
C ARG A 313 9.76 -1.88 10.83
N LEU A 314 9.05 -2.90 10.34
CA LEU A 314 9.65 -4.22 10.16
C LEU A 314 10.78 -4.16 9.14
N PRO A 315 11.95 -4.74 9.45
CA PRO A 315 13.10 -4.74 8.53
C PRO A 315 12.97 -5.77 7.39
N TYR A 316 11.81 -6.43 7.29
CA TYR A 316 11.46 -7.44 6.29
C TYR A 316 10.00 -7.27 5.85
N GLY A 317 9.65 -7.79 4.68
CA GLY A 317 8.26 -7.84 4.23
C GLY A 317 7.43 -8.77 5.13
N LEU A 318 6.29 -8.29 5.64
CA LEU A 318 5.39 -9.08 6.48
C LEU A 318 4.99 -10.39 5.79
N PHE A 319 4.65 -10.32 4.51
CA PHE A 319 4.54 -11.46 3.62
C PHE A 319 4.82 -11.04 2.17
N GLN A 320 5.23 -12.01 1.37
CA GLN A 320 5.57 -11.86 -0.03
C GLN A 320 4.96 -13.00 -0.85
N PRO A 321 4.92 -12.90 -2.19
CA PRO A 321 4.37 -13.96 -3.05
C PRO A 321 5.14 -15.29 -2.89
N ASP A 322 4.42 -16.32 -2.42
CA ASP A 322 4.94 -17.68 -2.26
C ASP A 322 3.89 -18.76 -2.62
N GLN A 323 2.66 -18.33 -2.92
CA GLN A 323 1.57 -19.22 -3.32
C GLN A 323 1.31 -19.13 -4.83
N ASP A 324 0.82 -20.19 -5.44
CA ASP A 324 0.55 -20.24 -6.89
C ASP A 324 -0.34 -19.08 -7.34
N TRP A 325 -1.36 -18.72 -6.55
CA TRP A 325 -2.28 -17.61 -6.85
C TRP A 325 -1.67 -16.21 -6.73
N GLU A 326 -0.49 -16.07 -6.14
CA GLU A 326 0.26 -14.83 -6.00
C GLU A 326 1.37 -14.71 -7.04
N ILE A 327 1.87 -15.88 -7.51
CA ILE A 327 2.97 -15.97 -8.46
C ILE A 327 2.46 -15.93 -9.89
N THR A 328 1.24 -16.46 -10.13
CA THR A 328 0.68 -16.62 -11.49
C THR A 328 -0.62 -15.84 -11.64
N GLY A 329 -0.66 -14.90 -12.58
CA GLY A 329 -1.81 -14.07 -12.92
C GLY A 329 -1.46 -13.05 -14.00
N TYR A 330 -2.21 -11.95 -14.06
CA TYR A 330 -2.00 -10.88 -15.03
C TYR A 330 -0.64 -10.20 -14.81
N VAL A 331 -0.29 -9.88 -13.55
CA VAL A 331 1.05 -9.49 -13.14
C VAL A 331 1.58 -10.53 -12.16
N ARG A 332 2.77 -11.02 -12.40
CA ARG A 332 3.39 -12.05 -11.57
C ARG A 332 3.96 -11.49 -10.29
N ASN A 333 4.02 -12.32 -9.23
CA ASN A 333 4.70 -12.04 -7.97
C ASN A 333 4.12 -10.80 -7.24
N VAL A 334 2.80 -10.75 -7.07
CA VAL A 334 2.11 -9.63 -6.43
C VAL A 334 1.33 -10.07 -5.21
N CYS A 335 1.68 -9.46 -4.07
CA CYS A 335 0.84 -9.33 -2.89
C CYS A 335 0.62 -7.83 -2.64
N PHE A 336 -0.54 -7.29 -3.04
CA PHE A 336 -0.86 -5.86 -2.95
C PHE A 336 -1.90 -5.60 -1.85
N PRO A 337 -1.50 -5.36 -0.59
CA PRO A 337 -2.43 -5.13 0.51
C PRO A 337 -3.18 -3.82 0.29
N SER A 338 -4.49 -3.81 0.49
CA SER A 338 -5.31 -2.62 0.25
C SER A 338 -6.50 -2.46 1.19
N GLY A 339 -6.83 -3.48 1.97
CA GLY A 339 -7.85 -3.43 3.01
C GLY A 339 -7.47 -4.30 4.19
N ALA A 340 -7.86 -3.90 5.40
CA ALA A 340 -7.62 -4.69 6.59
C ALA A 340 -8.71 -4.44 7.63
N VAL A 341 -9.06 -5.49 8.38
CA VAL A 341 -9.98 -5.42 9.52
C VAL A 341 -9.48 -6.27 10.66
N VAL A 342 -9.92 -5.96 11.86
CA VAL A 342 -9.59 -6.71 13.07
C VAL A 342 -10.84 -7.40 13.60
N PHE A 343 -10.73 -8.71 13.87
CA PHE A 343 -11.69 -9.49 14.63
C PHE A 343 -10.97 -10.07 15.84
N ASP A 344 -11.43 -9.73 17.03
CA ASP A 344 -10.76 -10.05 18.28
C ASP A 344 -9.27 -9.64 18.22
N ASP A 345 -8.33 -10.56 18.43
CA ASP A 345 -6.90 -10.32 18.36
C ASP A 345 -6.29 -10.65 16.98
N THR A 346 -7.12 -10.87 15.96
CA THR A 346 -6.67 -11.26 14.63
C THR A 346 -6.87 -10.13 13.63
N LEU A 347 -5.77 -9.71 13.01
CA LEU A 347 -5.74 -8.79 11.88
C LEU A 347 -5.87 -9.58 10.59
N TYR A 348 -6.93 -9.32 9.83
CA TYR A 348 -7.15 -9.85 8.48
C TYR A 348 -6.76 -8.82 7.44
N ILE A 349 -5.84 -9.18 6.56
CA ILE A 349 -5.30 -8.32 5.49
C ILE A 349 -5.79 -8.88 4.16
N TYR A 350 -6.56 -8.07 3.44
CA TYR A 350 -7.07 -8.40 2.11
C TYR A 350 -6.18 -7.73 1.06
N TYR A 351 -5.80 -8.49 0.05
CA TYR A 351 -4.84 -8.06 -0.94
C TYR A 351 -5.18 -8.53 -2.35
N GLY A 352 -4.76 -7.74 -3.34
CA GLY A 352 -4.70 -8.18 -4.72
C GLY A 352 -3.56 -9.18 -4.89
N ALA A 353 -3.88 -10.35 -5.43
CA ALA A 353 -2.93 -11.42 -5.69
C ALA A 353 -2.75 -11.59 -7.20
N ALA A 354 -1.49 -11.44 -7.66
CA ALA A 354 -1.07 -11.51 -9.05
C ALA A 354 -1.90 -10.65 -10.02
N ASP A 355 -2.45 -9.51 -9.53
CA ASP A 355 -3.33 -8.58 -10.25
C ASP A 355 -4.53 -9.24 -10.96
N GLU A 356 -5.08 -10.31 -10.39
CA GLU A 356 -6.17 -11.07 -11.00
C GLU A 356 -7.27 -11.45 -10.01
N ARG A 357 -6.94 -11.64 -8.73
CA ARG A 357 -7.84 -12.14 -7.69
C ARG A 357 -7.62 -11.48 -6.36
N ILE A 358 -8.56 -11.66 -5.44
CA ILE A 358 -8.45 -11.17 -4.07
C ILE A 358 -8.20 -12.34 -3.13
N ALA A 359 -7.18 -12.21 -2.31
CA ALA A 359 -6.85 -13.17 -1.27
C ALA A 359 -6.84 -12.50 0.12
N CYS A 360 -6.81 -13.32 1.17
CA CYS A 360 -6.77 -12.88 2.56
C CYS A 360 -5.63 -13.57 3.31
N ALA A 361 -4.98 -12.81 4.17
CA ALA A 361 -4.01 -13.31 5.15
C ALA A 361 -4.42 -12.87 6.56
N ALA A 362 -4.08 -13.68 7.55
CA ALA A 362 -4.37 -13.42 8.95
C ALA A 362 -3.08 -13.41 9.77
N VAL A 363 -2.99 -12.50 10.74
CA VAL A 363 -1.88 -12.37 11.68
C VAL A 363 -2.40 -12.01 13.06
N ASN A 364 -1.76 -12.50 14.13
CA ASN A 364 -2.09 -12.06 15.47
C ASN A 364 -1.62 -10.62 15.68
N MET A 365 -2.55 -9.73 16.06
CA MET A 365 -2.29 -8.30 16.21
C MET A 365 -1.26 -8.01 17.30
N ASN A 366 -1.36 -8.69 18.44
CA ASN A 366 -0.48 -8.47 19.58
C ASN A 366 0.96 -8.91 19.26
N GLU A 367 1.13 -10.07 18.59
CA GLU A 367 2.44 -10.55 18.15
C GLU A 367 3.05 -9.58 17.14
N LEU A 368 2.26 -9.05 16.20
CA LEU A 368 2.73 -8.06 15.22
C LEU A 368 3.18 -6.75 15.87
N LEU A 369 2.42 -6.24 16.81
CA LEU A 369 2.77 -5.02 17.54
C LEU A 369 4.01 -5.22 18.41
N GLN A 370 4.15 -6.36 19.10
CA GLN A 370 5.34 -6.70 19.88
C GLN A 370 6.59 -6.77 18.99
N GLU A 371 6.49 -7.39 17.83
CA GLU A 371 7.58 -7.47 16.86
C GLU A 371 7.96 -6.06 16.35
N LEU A 372 6.99 -5.21 15.99
CA LEU A 372 7.24 -3.83 15.60
C LEU A 372 7.95 -3.04 16.71
N LEU A 373 7.47 -3.12 17.95
CA LEU A 373 8.05 -2.43 19.08
C LEU A 373 9.45 -2.92 19.43
N SER A 374 9.77 -4.19 19.15
CA SER A 374 11.13 -4.71 19.31
C SER A 374 12.13 -4.13 18.29
N ASN A 375 11.61 -3.55 17.19
CA ASN A 375 12.38 -2.88 16.13
C ASN A 375 12.33 -1.34 16.24
N THR A 376 11.96 -0.79 17.39
CA THR A 376 12.08 0.66 17.65
C THR A 376 13.55 1.08 17.63
N LYS A 377 13.82 2.25 17.09
CA LYS A 377 15.17 2.84 17.02
C LYS A 377 15.65 3.30 18.39
#